data_10d10cad4af733ff8518387a3056b4c0
#
_entry.id   10d10cad4af733ff8518387a3056b4c0
#
_cell.length_a   1.000
_cell.length_b   1.000
_cell.length_c   1.000
_cell.angle_alpha   90.00
_cell.angle_beta   90.00
_cell.angle_gamma   90.00
#
_symmetry.space_group_name_H-M   'P 1'
#
loop_
_entity.id
_entity.type
_entity.pdbx_description
1 polymer ?
#
loop_
_entity_poly.entity_id
_entity_poly.type
_entity_poly.pdbx_seq_one_letter_code
_entity_poly.pdbx_strand_id
1 'polypeptide(L)'
;QIPFLPPAYEQLGLESNAVPMIIHAPALIGTRKVDEAVGLVDLLPTVVGMAGLEFRNSGMGRDIQQPAPEGERVVPLVLREGTFPLIAGVTQHYLVQMEHDGSSPTLHDLASPTPLDNVADQHPEEFKRLSELTRAMHETSRLMLYQNVRK
;
A
#
# COMPACT_ATOMS: atom_id res chain seq x y z
N GLN A 1 -7.25 -10.39 18.93
CA GLN A 1 -6.79 -10.92 17.62
C GLN A 1 -7.93 -10.84 16.62
N ILE A 2 -7.70 -10.26 15.47
CA ILE A 2 -8.67 -10.19 14.37
C ILE A 2 -8.57 -11.49 13.59
N PRO A 3 -9.61 -12.36 13.57
CA PRO A 3 -9.49 -13.75 13.12
C PRO A 3 -9.09 -13.96 11.66
N PHE A 4 -9.22 -12.94 10.81
CA PHE A 4 -8.91 -13.01 9.37
C PHE A 4 -7.60 -12.32 8.99
N LEU A 5 -6.88 -11.72 9.96
CA LEU A 5 -5.58 -11.10 9.69
C LEU A 5 -4.44 -12.04 10.07
N PRO A 6 -3.37 -12.07 9.27
CA PRO A 6 -2.15 -12.76 9.65
C PRO A 6 -1.57 -12.21 10.96
N PRO A 7 -0.95 -13.05 11.82
CA PRO A 7 -0.33 -12.59 13.07
C PRO A 7 0.72 -11.48 12.89
N ALA A 8 1.41 -11.46 11.75
CA ALA A 8 2.36 -10.43 11.40
C ALA A 8 1.75 -9.01 11.40
N TYR A 9 0.50 -8.88 10.98
CA TYR A 9 -0.18 -7.59 10.91
C TYR A 9 -0.37 -6.96 12.29
N GLU A 10 -0.75 -7.77 13.29
CA GLU A 10 -0.89 -7.31 14.68
C GLU A 10 0.48 -6.89 15.24
N GLN A 11 1.52 -7.71 15.02
CA GLN A 11 2.86 -7.44 15.52
C GLN A 11 3.51 -6.19 14.89
N LEU A 12 3.21 -5.91 13.63
CA LEU A 12 3.73 -4.76 12.87
C LEU A 12 2.83 -3.52 12.95
N GLY A 13 1.75 -3.56 13.73
CA GLY A 13 0.82 -2.42 13.89
C GLY A 13 -0.02 -2.12 12.65
N LEU A 14 -0.21 -3.10 11.77
CA LEU A 14 -0.97 -2.96 10.53
C LEU A 14 -2.47 -3.22 10.70
N GLU A 15 -2.91 -3.70 11.85
CA GLU A 15 -4.30 -4.09 12.10
C GLU A 15 -5.30 -2.94 11.91
N SER A 16 -4.89 -1.71 12.21
CA SER A 16 -5.73 -0.52 12.01
C SER A 16 -5.79 -0.04 10.56
N ASN A 17 -4.86 -0.50 9.71
CA ASN A 17 -4.78 -0.17 8.30
C ASN A 17 -5.35 -1.27 7.41
N ALA A 18 -5.48 -2.49 7.92
CA ALA A 18 -5.96 -3.65 7.18
C ALA A 18 -7.49 -3.75 7.27
N VAL A 19 -8.18 -3.27 6.26
CA VAL A 19 -9.64 -3.32 6.18
C VAL A 19 -10.07 -4.23 5.01
N PRO A 20 -11.09 -5.08 5.18
CA PRO A 20 -11.61 -5.89 4.08
C PRO A 20 -12.32 -4.98 3.07
N MET A 21 -12.10 -5.22 1.77
CA MET A 21 -12.84 -4.60 0.69
C MET A 21 -13.64 -5.65 -0.06
N ILE A 22 -14.95 -5.47 -0.15
CA ILE A 22 -15.87 -6.35 -0.89
C ILE A 22 -16.63 -5.51 -1.91
N ILE A 23 -16.56 -5.91 -3.17
CA ILE A 23 -17.31 -5.28 -4.25
C ILE A 23 -18.36 -6.30 -4.75
N HIS A 24 -19.63 -5.92 -4.66
CA HIS A 24 -20.73 -6.74 -5.15
C HIS A 24 -21.37 -6.08 -6.38
N ALA A 25 -20.98 -6.53 -7.57
CA ALA A 25 -21.48 -6.03 -8.85
C ALA A 25 -21.63 -7.17 -9.88
N PRO A 26 -22.52 -8.15 -9.65
CA PRO A 26 -22.58 -9.39 -10.44
C PRO A 26 -22.88 -9.18 -11.92
N ALA A 27 -23.49 -8.04 -12.29
CA ALA A 27 -23.73 -7.69 -13.68
C ALA A 27 -22.49 -7.13 -14.41
N LEU A 28 -21.45 -6.74 -13.66
CA LEU A 28 -20.24 -6.08 -14.20
C LEU A 28 -18.98 -6.93 -14.05
N ILE A 29 -18.90 -7.70 -12.98
CA ILE A 29 -17.71 -8.48 -12.65
C ILE A 29 -18.07 -9.90 -12.22
N GLY A 30 -17.22 -10.86 -12.61
CA GLY A 30 -17.28 -12.23 -12.09
C GLY A 30 -16.74 -12.34 -10.66
N THR A 31 -17.06 -13.43 -10.00
CA THR A 31 -16.52 -13.73 -8.66
C THR A 31 -15.02 -14.00 -8.75
N ARG A 32 -14.25 -13.24 -8.00
CA ARG A 32 -12.79 -13.44 -7.87
C ARG A 32 -12.30 -12.93 -6.52
N LYS A 33 -11.16 -13.44 -6.09
CA LYS A 33 -10.36 -12.90 -5.00
C LYS A 33 -9.19 -12.13 -5.60
N VAL A 34 -8.84 -11.01 -5.00
CA VAL A 34 -7.66 -10.21 -5.33
C VAL A 34 -6.67 -10.41 -4.18
N ASP A 35 -5.54 -11.03 -4.47
CA ASP A 35 -4.51 -11.37 -3.46
C ASP A 35 -3.36 -10.35 -3.42
N GLU A 36 -3.29 -9.46 -4.40
CA GLU A 36 -2.31 -8.37 -4.39
C GLU A 36 -2.65 -7.28 -3.36
N ALA A 37 -1.64 -6.51 -2.95
CA ALA A 37 -1.84 -5.38 -2.07
C ALA A 37 -2.73 -4.32 -2.74
N VAL A 38 -3.83 -3.95 -2.07
CA VAL A 38 -4.80 -2.95 -2.52
C VAL A 38 -4.99 -1.92 -1.41
N GLY A 39 -5.00 -0.64 -1.78
CA GLY A 39 -5.21 0.46 -0.85
C GLY A 39 -6.53 1.19 -1.08
N LEU A 40 -6.96 1.99 -0.11
CA LEU A 40 -8.16 2.85 -0.26
C LEU A 40 -8.04 3.83 -1.43
N VAL A 41 -6.82 4.18 -1.83
CA VAL A 41 -6.55 5.03 -3.01
C VAL A 41 -7.02 4.38 -4.33
N ASP A 42 -7.15 3.05 -4.36
CA ASP A 42 -7.56 2.28 -5.52
C ASP A 42 -9.11 2.22 -5.68
N LEU A 43 -9.85 2.57 -4.62
CA LEU A 43 -11.31 2.43 -4.60
C LEU A 43 -11.97 3.27 -5.71
N LEU A 44 -11.65 4.56 -5.77
CA LEU A 44 -12.26 5.45 -6.75
C LEU A 44 -11.93 5.07 -8.20
N PRO A 45 -10.67 4.85 -8.61
CA PRO A 45 -10.35 4.39 -9.95
C PRO A 45 -11.06 3.08 -10.32
N THR A 46 -11.17 2.14 -9.39
CA THR A 46 -11.86 0.86 -9.61
C THR A 46 -13.35 1.05 -9.85
N VAL A 47 -14.03 1.83 -9.01
CA VAL A 47 -15.48 2.08 -9.16
C VAL A 47 -15.78 2.81 -10.46
N VAL A 48 -14.97 3.80 -10.83
CA VAL A 48 -15.14 4.54 -12.07
C VAL A 48 -14.87 3.66 -13.30
N GLY A 49 -13.84 2.81 -13.25
CA GLY A 49 -13.57 1.80 -14.29
C GLY A 49 -14.72 0.82 -14.45
N MET A 50 -15.30 0.32 -13.36
CA MET A 50 -16.49 -0.54 -13.38
C MET A 50 -17.71 0.14 -14.00
N ALA A 51 -17.88 1.44 -13.78
CA ALA A 51 -18.95 2.22 -14.38
C ALA A 51 -18.73 2.55 -15.86
N GLY A 52 -17.57 2.21 -16.42
CA GLY A 52 -17.21 2.53 -17.81
C GLY A 52 -17.04 4.03 -18.05
N LEU A 53 -16.71 4.78 -17.01
CA LEU A 53 -16.55 6.23 -17.09
C LEU A 53 -15.08 6.60 -17.31
N GLU A 54 -14.85 7.60 -18.14
CA GLU A 54 -13.54 8.23 -18.27
C GLU A 54 -13.37 9.30 -17.19
N PHE A 55 -12.22 9.30 -16.51
CA PHE A 55 -11.87 10.35 -15.57
C PHE A 55 -10.36 10.58 -15.56
N ARG A 56 -9.98 11.79 -15.20
CA ARG A 56 -8.57 12.10 -14.97
C ARG A 56 -8.18 11.68 -13.57
N ASN A 57 -7.45 10.58 -13.47
CA ASN A 57 -6.89 10.14 -12.20
C ASN A 57 -5.77 11.08 -11.76
N SER A 58 -6.01 11.86 -10.72
CA SER A 58 -5.02 12.74 -10.08
C SER A 58 -4.47 12.13 -8.77
N GLY A 59 -4.78 10.88 -8.48
CA GLY A 59 -4.31 10.13 -7.32
C GLY A 59 -3.26 9.08 -7.68
N MET A 60 -2.75 8.38 -6.68
CA MET A 60 -1.80 7.27 -6.84
C MET A 60 -2.49 5.90 -6.97
N GLY A 61 -3.83 5.89 -6.88
CA GLY A 61 -4.63 4.68 -7.02
C GLY A 61 -4.71 4.19 -8.46
N ARG A 62 -5.06 2.93 -8.65
CA ARG A 62 -5.31 2.32 -9.95
C ARG A 62 -6.64 1.54 -9.94
N ASP A 63 -7.17 1.27 -11.11
CA ASP A 63 -8.25 0.30 -11.26
C ASP A 63 -7.70 -1.12 -11.08
N ILE A 64 -8.13 -1.79 -10.02
CA ILE A 64 -7.68 -3.17 -9.70
C ILE A 64 -8.24 -4.23 -10.66
N GLN A 65 -9.13 -3.88 -11.57
CA GLN A 65 -9.61 -4.78 -12.61
C GLN A 65 -8.62 -4.87 -13.77
N GLN A 66 -7.79 -3.84 -13.95
CA GLN A 66 -6.76 -3.83 -14.97
C GLN A 66 -5.56 -4.66 -14.51
N PRO A 67 -4.84 -5.28 -15.45
CA PRO A 67 -3.61 -6.00 -15.14
C PRO A 67 -2.66 -5.12 -14.32
N ALA A 68 -1.99 -5.72 -13.33
CA ALA A 68 -0.96 -5.02 -12.59
C ALA A 68 0.20 -4.64 -13.53
N PRO A 69 0.80 -3.45 -13.37
CA PRO A 69 2.08 -3.15 -13.98
C PRO A 69 3.12 -4.20 -13.58
N GLU A 70 4.22 -4.28 -14.34
CA GLU A 70 5.33 -5.16 -13.96
C GLU A 70 5.81 -4.86 -12.54
N GLY A 71 6.07 -5.91 -11.79
CA GLY A 71 6.51 -5.86 -10.39
C GLY A 71 5.36 -5.86 -9.38
N GLU A 72 5.72 -6.14 -8.13
CA GLU A 72 4.79 -6.18 -7.02
C GLU A 72 4.30 -4.78 -6.65
N ARG A 73 2.99 -4.64 -6.49
CA ARG A 73 2.39 -3.36 -6.10
C ARG A 73 2.77 -2.96 -4.69
N VAL A 74 3.13 -1.69 -4.53
CA VAL A 74 3.33 -1.06 -3.23
C VAL A 74 2.12 -0.18 -2.90
N VAL A 75 1.56 -0.34 -1.72
CA VAL A 75 0.52 0.52 -1.16
C VAL A 75 1.14 1.42 -0.10
N PRO A 76 1.12 2.75 -0.27
CA PRO A 76 1.68 3.65 0.72
C PRO A 76 0.78 3.75 1.95
N LEU A 77 1.39 3.76 3.13
CA LEU A 77 0.74 3.93 4.43
C LEU A 77 1.46 4.98 5.26
N VAL A 78 0.72 5.55 6.21
CA VAL A 78 1.27 6.31 7.33
C VAL A 78 0.94 5.52 8.59
N LEU A 79 1.95 4.92 9.22
CA LEU A 79 1.78 4.06 10.40
C LEU A 79 1.70 4.88 11.69
N ARG A 80 2.37 6.02 11.73
CA ARG A 80 2.33 6.97 12.85
C ARG A 80 2.23 8.39 12.29
N GLU A 81 1.21 9.10 12.74
CA GLU A 81 1.04 10.53 12.45
C GLU A 81 1.80 11.40 13.48
N GLY A 82 1.89 12.69 13.21
CA GLY A 82 2.47 13.68 14.12
C GLY A 82 3.70 14.38 13.56
N THR A 83 4.52 14.92 14.46
CA THR A 83 5.72 15.70 14.09
C THR A 83 6.77 14.88 13.36
N PHE A 84 6.87 13.60 13.70
CA PHE A 84 7.79 12.64 13.07
C PHE A 84 6.96 11.45 12.55
N PRO A 85 6.35 11.58 11.35
CA PRO A 85 5.56 10.51 10.78
C PRO A 85 6.42 9.29 10.44
N LEU A 86 5.87 8.10 10.73
CA LEU A 86 6.43 6.84 10.23
C LEU A 86 5.66 6.46 8.96
N ILE A 87 6.36 6.45 7.85
CA ILE A 87 5.80 6.07 6.55
C ILE A 87 6.14 4.63 6.22
N ALA A 88 5.29 4.00 5.45
CA ALA A 88 5.49 2.62 5.02
C ALA A 88 4.97 2.37 3.61
N GLY A 89 5.53 1.33 3.01
CA GLY A 89 5.02 0.71 1.79
C GLY A 89 4.74 -0.77 2.06
N VAL A 90 3.52 -1.20 1.82
CA VAL A 90 3.13 -2.61 1.96
C VAL A 90 2.92 -3.24 0.60
N THR A 91 3.45 -4.45 0.44
CA THR A 91 3.21 -5.31 -0.70
C THR A 91 2.46 -6.57 -0.26
N GLN A 92 2.30 -7.55 -1.11
CA GLN A 92 1.75 -8.85 -0.73
C GLN A 92 2.67 -9.60 0.25
N HIS A 93 4.00 -9.41 0.14
CA HIS A 93 4.99 -10.20 0.88
C HIS A 93 5.76 -9.39 1.90
N TYR A 94 5.96 -8.09 1.67
CA TYR A 94 6.85 -7.27 2.47
C TYR A 94 6.18 -6.00 2.97
N LEU A 95 6.64 -5.56 4.14
CA LEU A 95 6.45 -4.23 4.66
C LEU A 95 7.82 -3.54 4.72
N VAL A 96 7.97 -2.42 4.03
CA VAL A 96 9.07 -1.48 4.28
C VAL A 96 8.54 -0.32 5.09
N GLN A 97 9.27 0.10 6.11
CA GLN A 97 8.93 1.29 6.90
C GLN A 97 10.17 2.14 7.16
N MET A 98 9.96 3.45 7.30
CA MET A 98 11.03 4.42 7.56
C MET A 98 10.45 5.70 8.16
N GLU A 99 11.28 6.52 8.77
CA GLU A 99 10.89 7.87 9.13
C GLU A 99 10.59 8.69 7.87
N HIS A 100 9.79 9.73 8.00
CA HIS A 100 9.32 10.56 6.87
C HIS A 100 10.43 11.23 6.05
N ASP A 101 11.61 11.39 6.63
CA ASP A 101 12.81 11.90 5.96
C ASP A 101 13.60 10.81 5.22
N GLY A 102 13.15 9.57 5.30
CA GLY A 102 13.78 8.40 4.70
C GLY A 102 14.85 7.74 5.57
N SER A 103 15.04 8.22 6.81
CA SER A 103 16.00 7.61 7.75
C SER A 103 15.47 6.31 8.35
N SER A 104 16.38 5.49 8.85
CA SER A 104 16.11 4.23 9.57
C SER A 104 15.18 3.26 8.81
N PRO A 105 15.40 2.99 7.52
CA PRO A 105 14.55 2.07 6.78
C PRO A 105 14.73 0.63 7.27
N THR A 106 13.62 -0.10 7.38
CA THR A 106 13.60 -1.54 7.70
C THR A 106 12.70 -2.28 6.72
N LEU A 107 12.99 -3.56 6.50
CA LEU A 107 12.19 -4.47 5.68
C LEU A 107 11.72 -5.65 6.53
N HIS A 108 10.44 -5.96 6.46
CA HIS A 108 9.82 -7.05 7.21
C HIS A 108 9.11 -8.01 6.26
N ASP A 109 9.32 -9.31 6.45
CA ASP A 109 8.61 -10.36 5.71
C ASP A 109 7.29 -10.67 6.42
N LEU A 110 6.18 -10.44 5.74
CA LEU A 110 4.82 -10.63 6.27
C LEU A 110 4.44 -12.11 6.45
N ALA A 111 5.16 -13.02 5.81
CA ALA A 111 4.97 -14.46 5.95
C ALA A 111 5.90 -15.09 7.00
N SER A 112 6.87 -14.33 7.52
CA SER A 112 7.83 -14.83 8.51
C SER A 112 7.14 -15.21 9.83
N PRO A 113 7.61 -16.26 10.51
CA PRO A 113 7.21 -16.55 11.88
C PRO A 113 7.74 -15.49 12.87
N THR A 114 8.75 -14.73 12.49
CA THR A 114 9.35 -13.62 13.25
C THR A 114 9.25 -12.31 12.46
N PRO A 115 8.04 -11.76 12.25
CA PRO A 115 7.82 -10.64 11.33
C PRO A 115 8.46 -9.32 11.80
N LEU A 116 8.86 -9.22 13.07
CA LEU A 116 9.57 -8.05 13.59
C LEU A 116 11.05 -8.00 13.19
N ASP A 117 11.61 -9.11 12.68
CA ASP A 117 12.99 -9.12 12.23
C ASP A 117 13.15 -8.25 10.98
N ASN A 118 14.23 -7.45 10.97
CA ASN A 118 14.61 -6.72 9.77
C ASN A 118 15.36 -7.66 8.81
N VAL A 119 14.76 -7.93 7.67
CA VAL A 119 15.31 -8.83 6.65
C VAL A 119 15.99 -8.09 5.48
N ALA A 120 16.28 -6.80 5.64
CA ALA A 120 16.86 -5.97 4.58
C ALA A 120 18.17 -6.55 3.99
N ASP A 121 19.05 -7.09 4.84
CA ASP A 121 20.31 -7.70 4.42
C ASP A 121 20.12 -9.02 3.64
N GLN A 122 18.99 -9.69 3.83
CA GLN A 122 18.66 -10.93 3.14
C GLN A 122 18.05 -10.67 1.75
N HIS A 123 17.42 -9.50 1.56
CA HIS A 123 16.72 -9.10 0.33
C HIS A 123 17.14 -7.68 -0.12
N PRO A 124 18.44 -7.43 -0.40
CA PRO A 124 18.96 -6.08 -0.61
C PRO A 124 18.38 -5.36 -1.82
N GLU A 125 18.13 -6.06 -2.93
CA GLU A 125 17.55 -5.48 -4.14
C GLU A 125 16.09 -5.05 -3.90
N GLU A 126 15.31 -5.91 -3.27
CA GLU A 126 13.92 -5.64 -2.96
C GLU A 126 13.80 -4.52 -1.91
N PHE A 127 14.64 -4.55 -0.89
CA PHE A 127 14.72 -3.50 0.11
C PHE A 127 15.02 -2.13 -0.51
N LYS A 128 16.01 -2.07 -1.41
CA LYS A 128 16.33 -0.84 -2.13
C LYS A 128 15.14 -0.35 -2.96
N ARG A 129 14.57 -1.23 -3.78
CA ARG A 129 13.42 -0.92 -4.64
C ARG A 129 12.24 -0.39 -3.84
N LEU A 130 11.85 -1.10 -2.78
CA LEU A 130 10.69 -0.74 -1.96
C LEU A 130 10.94 0.56 -1.17
N SER A 131 12.15 0.77 -0.66
CA SER A 131 12.51 1.98 0.07
C SER A 131 12.46 3.21 -0.83
N GLU A 132 13.05 3.14 -2.02
CA GLU A 132 13.02 4.22 -3.01
C GLU A 132 11.60 4.54 -3.45
N LEU A 133 10.80 3.52 -3.75
CA LEU A 133 9.42 3.70 -4.20
C LEU A 133 8.52 4.26 -3.10
N THR A 134 8.62 3.77 -1.87
CA THR A 134 7.85 4.27 -0.72
C THR A 134 8.14 5.74 -0.46
N ARG A 135 9.42 6.13 -0.48
CA ARG A 135 9.81 7.53 -0.33
C ARG A 135 9.28 8.39 -1.47
N ALA A 136 9.43 7.94 -2.71
CA ALA A 136 8.91 8.66 -3.88
C ALA A 136 7.39 8.85 -3.83
N MET A 137 6.64 7.83 -3.40
CA MET A 137 5.19 7.91 -3.22
C MET A 137 4.81 8.91 -2.12
N HIS A 138 5.53 8.90 -0.99
CA HIS A 138 5.30 9.88 0.08
C HIS A 138 5.54 11.32 -0.39
N GLU A 139 6.66 11.60 -1.04
CA GLU A 139 6.95 12.94 -1.58
C GLU A 139 5.94 13.35 -2.65
N THR A 140 5.53 12.42 -3.51
CA THR A 140 4.48 12.69 -4.51
C THR A 140 3.16 13.05 -3.83
N SER A 141 2.74 12.33 -2.79
CA SER A 141 1.50 12.62 -2.07
C SER A 141 1.52 14.01 -1.43
N ARG A 142 2.65 14.41 -0.85
CA ARG A 142 2.84 15.76 -0.30
C ARG A 142 2.72 16.85 -1.37
N LEU A 143 3.36 16.63 -2.52
CA LEU A 143 3.29 17.57 -3.65
C LEU A 143 1.85 17.71 -4.16
N MET A 144 1.14 16.60 -4.32
CA MET A 144 -0.25 16.59 -4.78
C MET A 144 -1.17 17.31 -3.79
N LEU A 145 -1.01 17.06 -2.48
CA LEU A 145 -1.75 17.78 -1.44
C LEU A 145 -1.50 19.27 -1.51
N TYR A 146 -0.23 19.69 -1.63
CA TYR A 146 0.16 21.07 -1.71
C TYR A 146 -0.41 21.80 -2.94
N GLN A 147 -0.44 21.11 -4.08
CA GLN A 147 -1.02 21.64 -5.32
C GLN A 147 -2.54 21.79 -5.25
N ASN A 148 -3.22 20.86 -4.56
CA ASN A 148 -4.68 20.89 -4.42
C ASN A 148 -5.16 21.96 -3.44
N VAL A 149 -4.37 22.32 -2.44
CA VAL A 149 -4.72 23.40 -1.46
C VAL A 149 -4.59 24.79 -2.08
N ARG A 150 -3.85 24.95 -3.19
CA ARG A 150 -3.62 26.24 -3.84
C ARG A 150 -4.65 26.61 -4.92
N LYS A 151 -5.64 25.77 -5.16
CA LYS A 151 -6.76 26.07 -6.08
C LYS A 151 -7.98 26.52 -5.30
#